data_4c8f634ee27b666f674d0aae2cf327e0
#
_entry.id   4c8f634ee27b666f674d0aae2cf327e0
#
_cell.length_a   1.000
_cell.length_b   1.000
_cell.length_c   1.000
_cell.angle_alpha   90.00
_cell.angle_beta   90.00
_cell.angle_gamma   90.00
#
_symmetry.space_group_name_H-M   'P 1'
#
loop_
_entity.id
_entity.type
_entity.pdbx_description
1 polymer ?
#
loop_
_entity_poly.entity_id
_entity_poly.type
_entity_poly.pdbx_seq_one_letter_code
_entity_poly.pdbx_strand_id
1 'polypeptide(L)'
;MNAEHTSFVDESKLVSLVPSTVRWQQLQPGKLDVAFKVLSTTPLIISSREINLAFHGSAQMVSTRCSAVVIDSPTEARWRGSPFGANHVFCGNEVDVRTTGPSTVLSIAVDEPDLQAHFHDSLDASDIADRLNSNRVIGNLITAHRLRAAVRWVCAAEAGAPPTASGTLLALLADTIVQIDDHSVARSHCLNRRYQAVRTCEAYMREHIDETITLVDLSRACGMRSRSLINAFEAVVGLSPMDYLKRLRLSAVRSMLLRADPRSTRVIDVATEWGFWHMGHFAHDYRVMFGEAPSQTLLSR
;
A
#
# COMPACT_ATOMS: atom_id res chain seq x y z
N MET A 1 -5.09 -11.35 -20.95
CA MET A 1 -4.29 -11.29 -19.71
C MET A 1 -5.24 -11.60 -18.56
N ASN A 2 -5.00 -12.64 -17.79
CA ASN A 2 -5.97 -13.13 -16.80
C ASN A 2 -5.93 -12.27 -15.52
N ALA A 3 -7.12 -11.93 -15.00
CA ALA A 3 -7.22 -11.44 -13.63
C ALA A 3 -6.85 -12.58 -12.68
N GLU A 4 -5.83 -12.42 -11.87
CA GLU A 4 -5.48 -13.39 -10.85
C GLU A 4 -6.19 -13.01 -9.54
N HIS A 5 -7.02 -13.95 -9.06
CA HIS A 5 -7.59 -13.88 -7.72
C HIS A 5 -6.63 -14.58 -6.75
N THR A 6 -6.13 -13.87 -5.77
CA THR A 6 -5.32 -14.47 -4.72
C THR A 6 -5.93 -14.17 -3.36
N SER A 7 -6.17 -15.20 -2.56
CA SER A 7 -6.58 -15.07 -1.15
C SER A 7 -5.43 -14.63 -0.22
N PHE A 8 -4.24 -14.49 -0.79
CA PHE A 8 -3.04 -14.01 -0.14
C PHE A 8 -2.27 -13.16 -1.15
N VAL A 9 -1.92 -11.95 -0.77
CA VAL A 9 -1.05 -11.11 -1.60
C VAL A 9 0.37 -11.66 -1.47
N ASP A 10 0.77 -12.47 -2.42
CA ASP A 10 2.17 -12.85 -2.57
C ASP A 10 2.94 -11.62 -3.05
N GLU A 11 3.62 -10.97 -2.10
CA GLU A 11 4.44 -9.78 -2.37
C GLU A 11 5.43 -10.03 -3.51
N SER A 12 5.92 -11.28 -3.69
CA SER A 12 6.86 -11.64 -4.74
C SER A 12 6.25 -11.51 -6.15
N LYS A 13 4.96 -11.82 -6.32
CA LYS A 13 4.26 -11.67 -7.60
C LYS A 13 4.00 -10.21 -7.95
N LEU A 14 3.70 -9.37 -6.95
CA LEU A 14 3.52 -7.92 -7.16
C LEU A 14 4.84 -7.23 -7.51
N VAL A 15 5.93 -7.59 -6.84
CA VAL A 15 7.27 -7.05 -7.09
C VAL A 15 7.78 -7.41 -8.48
N SER A 16 7.44 -8.59 -9.02
CA SER A 16 7.86 -8.98 -10.37
C SER A 16 7.19 -8.17 -11.49
N LEU A 17 6.01 -7.62 -11.23
CA LEU A 17 5.22 -6.88 -12.22
C LEU A 17 5.44 -5.36 -12.13
N VAL A 18 5.69 -4.85 -10.93
CA VAL A 18 6.00 -3.43 -10.69
C VAL A 18 7.27 -3.40 -9.85
N PRO A 19 8.43 -2.98 -10.40
CA PRO A 19 9.67 -2.92 -9.64
C PRO A 19 9.55 -1.88 -8.53
N SER A 20 9.12 -2.34 -7.37
CA SER A 20 8.88 -1.53 -6.17
C SER A 20 8.95 -2.42 -4.93
N THR A 21 9.34 -1.85 -3.80
CA THR A 21 9.17 -2.51 -2.52
C THR A 21 7.74 -2.29 -2.06
N VAL A 22 6.88 -3.29 -2.21
CA VAL A 22 5.47 -3.22 -1.78
C VAL A 22 5.31 -3.93 -0.45
N ARG A 23 4.64 -3.29 0.49
CA ARG A 23 4.30 -3.86 1.80
C ARG A 23 2.80 -3.71 2.04
N TRP A 24 2.17 -4.80 2.44
CA TRP A 24 0.75 -4.85 2.74
C TRP A 24 0.51 -5.39 4.13
N GLN A 25 -0.42 -4.77 4.83
CA GLN A 25 -0.90 -5.24 6.13
C GLN A 25 -2.42 -5.21 6.16
N GLN A 26 -3.03 -6.36 6.33
CA GLN A 26 -4.47 -6.47 6.59
C GLN A 26 -4.80 -5.80 7.93
N LEU A 27 -5.76 -4.88 7.92
CA LEU A 27 -6.19 -4.15 9.12
C LEU A 27 -7.52 -4.64 9.69
N GLN A 28 -8.34 -5.30 8.91
CA GLN A 28 -9.64 -5.78 9.31
C GLN A 28 -9.64 -7.30 9.38
N PRO A 29 -10.23 -7.90 10.43
CA PRO A 29 -10.48 -9.34 10.50
C PRO A 29 -11.30 -9.86 9.32
N GLY A 30 -11.03 -11.08 8.89
CA GLY A 30 -11.75 -11.75 7.82
C GLY A 30 -10.85 -12.41 6.80
N LYS A 31 -11.43 -13.20 5.92
CA LYS A 31 -10.70 -13.79 4.80
C LYS A 31 -10.40 -12.72 3.76
N LEU A 32 -9.12 -12.44 3.57
CA LEU A 32 -8.66 -11.49 2.55
C LEU A 32 -8.86 -12.08 1.16
N ASP A 33 -9.50 -11.33 0.30
CA ASP A 33 -9.61 -11.58 -1.12
C ASP A 33 -9.12 -10.35 -1.89
N VAL A 34 -8.20 -10.56 -2.81
CA VAL A 34 -7.61 -9.50 -3.63
C VAL A 34 -7.65 -9.93 -5.09
N ALA A 35 -8.45 -9.22 -5.87
CA ALA A 35 -8.38 -9.30 -7.31
C ALA A 35 -7.45 -8.20 -7.83
N PHE A 36 -6.48 -8.57 -8.68
CA PHE A 36 -5.65 -7.55 -9.30
C PHE A 36 -5.49 -7.79 -10.79
N LYS A 37 -5.39 -6.69 -11.52
CA LYS A 37 -5.16 -6.64 -12.95
C LYS A 37 -4.00 -5.69 -13.22
N VAL A 38 -3.03 -6.15 -13.99
CA VAL A 38 -1.90 -5.33 -14.43
C VAL A 38 -1.83 -5.36 -15.95
N LEU A 39 -1.70 -4.19 -16.53
CA LEU A 39 -1.54 -3.99 -17.95
C LEU A 39 -0.23 -3.23 -18.18
N SER A 40 0.66 -3.79 -18.99
CA SER A 40 1.85 -3.09 -19.45
C SER A 40 1.63 -2.62 -20.87
N THR A 41 1.65 -1.31 -21.05
CA THR A 41 1.59 -0.64 -22.37
C THR A 41 2.73 0.37 -22.39
N THR A 42 3.79 0.09 -23.12
CA THR A 42 4.93 1.02 -23.16
C THR A 42 4.48 2.45 -23.48
N PRO A 43 4.81 3.48 -22.67
CA PRO A 43 5.72 3.44 -21.50
C PRO A 43 5.03 3.23 -20.14
N LEU A 44 3.74 2.85 -20.09
CA LEU A 44 2.94 2.83 -18.88
C LEU A 44 2.75 1.43 -18.30
N ILE A 45 2.71 1.34 -16.99
CA ILE A 45 2.17 0.21 -16.25
C ILE A 45 0.90 0.67 -15.54
N ILE A 46 -0.21 0.02 -15.83
CA ILE A 46 -1.53 0.35 -15.28
C ILE A 46 -1.94 -0.81 -14.37
N SER A 47 -2.44 -0.51 -13.19
CA SER A 47 -2.96 -1.56 -12.32
C SER A 47 -4.26 -1.18 -11.64
N SER A 48 -5.10 -2.20 -11.46
CA SER A 48 -6.31 -2.16 -10.63
C SER A 48 -6.22 -3.26 -9.58
N ARG A 49 -6.50 -2.91 -8.33
CA ARG A 49 -6.52 -3.83 -7.19
C ARG A 49 -7.83 -3.67 -6.44
N GLU A 50 -8.63 -4.71 -6.44
CA GLU A 50 -9.87 -4.77 -5.67
C GLU A 50 -9.61 -5.56 -4.40
N ILE A 51 -9.84 -4.95 -3.25
CA ILE A 51 -9.51 -5.50 -1.94
C ILE A 51 -10.77 -5.47 -1.10
N ASN A 52 -11.18 -6.62 -0.58
CA ASN A 52 -12.44 -6.78 0.15
C ASN A 52 -12.40 -6.33 1.62
N LEU A 53 -11.23 -6.02 2.17
CA LEU A 53 -11.04 -5.65 3.57
C LEU A 53 -10.22 -4.37 3.71
N ALA A 54 -10.29 -3.75 4.89
CA ALA A 54 -9.38 -2.65 5.24
C ALA A 54 -7.92 -3.11 5.26
N PHE A 55 -7.06 -2.29 4.67
CA PHE A 55 -5.63 -2.55 4.60
C PHE A 55 -4.78 -1.28 4.80
N HIS A 56 -3.52 -1.49 5.14
CA HIS A 56 -2.47 -0.49 5.03
C HIS A 56 -1.46 -0.99 3.99
N GLY A 57 -1.25 -0.20 2.96
CA GLY A 57 -0.33 -0.50 1.88
C GLY A 57 0.71 0.60 1.74
N SER A 58 1.98 0.23 1.71
CA SER A 58 3.07 1.14 1.37
C SER A 58 3.91 0.56 0.24
N ALA A 59 4.36 1.42 -0.66
CA ALA A 59 5.23 1.04 -1.75
C ALA A 59 6.26 2.13 -2.01
N GLN A 60 7.51 1.72 -2.24
CA GLN A 60 8.58 2.57 -2.72
C GLN A 60 8.86 2.17 -4.16
N MET A 61 8.59 3.07 -5.10
CA MET A 61 8.93 2.86 -6.50
C MET A 61 10.45 2.97 -6.68
N VAL A 62 11.00 2.35 -7.72
CA VAL A 62 12.40 2.61 -8.10
C VAL A 62 12.58 4.09 -8.43
N SER A 63 13.77 4.61 -8.19
CA SER A 63 14.09 6.04 -8.18
C SER A 63 13.75 6.79 -9.48
N THR A 64 13.66 6.07 -10.60
CA THR A 64 13.36 6.64 -11.93
C THR A 64 11.89 6.48 -12.32
N ARG A 65 11.02 6.00 -11.42
CA ARG A 65 9.61 5.74 -11.72
C ARG A 65 8.69 6.49 -10.78
N CYS A 66 7.69 7.12 -11.35
CA CYS A 66 6.63 7.75 -10.59
C CYS A 66 5.28 7.03 -10.78
N SER A 67 4.37 7.26 -9.87
CA SER A 67 3.01 6.75 -10.00
C SER A 67 1.96 7.81 -9.68
N ALA A 68 0.83 7.73 -10.38
CA ALA A 68 -0.41 8.37 -9.94
C ALA A 68 -1.33 7.29 -9.37
N VAL A 69 -1.90 7.56 -8.20
CA VAL A 69 -2.82 6.64 -7.51
C VAL A 69 -4.12 7.34 -7.21
N VAL A 70 -5.21 6.70 -7.55
CA VAL A 70 -6.57 7.11 -7.18
C VAL A 70 -7.26 5.95 -6.47
N ILE A 71 -8.10 6.26 -5.50
CA ILE A 71 -8.95 5.28 -4.85
C ILE A 71 -10.35 5.40 -5.39
N ASP A 72 -10.88 4.27 -5.77
CA ASP A 72 -12.24 4.13 -6.25
C ASP A 72 -13.02 3.28 -5.26
N SER A 73 -13.54 3.91 -4.23
CA SER A 73 -14.21 3.22 -3.14
C SER A 73 -15.22 4.15 -2.47
N PRO A 74 -16.34 3.62 -1.99
CA PRO A 74 -17.23 4.34 -1.10
C PRO A 74 -16.65 4.50 0.31
N THR A 75 -15.55 3.80 0.63
CA THR A 75 -14.92 3.83 1.95
C THR A 75 -13.91 4.96 2.06
N GLU A 76 -13.75 5.49 3.28
CA GLU A 76 -12.71 6.46 3.57
C GLU A 76 -11.32 5.82 3.44
N ALA A 77 -10.42 6.56 2.83
CA ALA A 77 -9.00 6.24 2.83
C ALA A 77 -8.19 7.37 3.42
N ARG A 78 -6.97 7.07 3.80
CA ARG A 78 -6.01 8.05 4.31
C ARG A 78 -4.66 7.87 3.61
N TRP A 79 -4.10 8.99 3.26
CA TRP A 79 -2.73 9.10 2.78
C TRP A 79 -1.85 9.67 3.88
N ARG A 80 -0.89 8.90 4.40
CA ARG A 80 -0.02 9.33 5.51
C ARG A 80 -0.80 9.96 6.69
N GLY A 81 -2.00 9.44 6.98
CA GLY A 81 -2.91 9.96 8.00
C GLY A 81 -3.82 11.10 7.57
N SER A 82 -3.62 11.71 6.40
CA SER A 82 -4.54 12.72 5.83
C SER A 82 -5.70 12.07 5.10
N PRO A 83 -6.90 12.67 5.07
CA PRO A 83 -8.01 12.16 4.27
C PRO A 83 -7.62 12.04 2.79
N PHE A 84 -7.94 10.88 2.20
CA PHE A 84 -7.69 10.56 0.81
C PHE A 84 -8.90 9.83 0.24
N GLY A 85 -9.70 10.50 -0.54
CA GLY A 85 -10.97 9.97 -1.06
C GLY A 85 -11.08 10.11 -2.57
N ALA A 86 -12.30 9.90 -3.07
CA ALA A 86 -12.62 9.90 -4.49
C ALA A 86 -12.19 11.17 -5.26
N ASN A 87 -12.01 12.28 -4.57
CA ASN A 87 -11.63 13.57 -5.16
C ASN A 87 -10.12 13.84 -5.14
N HIS A 88 -9.32 12.85 -4.73
CA HIS A 88 -7.90 13.03 -4.58
C HIS A 88 -7.12 12.15 -5.56
N VAL A 89 -6.01 12.67 -6.02
CA VAL A 89 -4.98 11.94 -6.77
C VAL A 89 -3.67 12.05 -6.00
N PHE A 90 -3.02 10.94 -5.79
CA PHE A 90 -1.63 10.96 -5.34
C PHE A 90 -0.71 10.91 -6.55
N CYS A 91 0.35 11.71 -6.54
CA CYS A 91 1.46 11.65 -7.48
C CYS A 91 2.78 11.59 -6.72
N GLY A 92 3.62 10.64 -7.09
CA GLY A 92 4.93 10.48 -6.47
C GLY A 92 5.53 9.09 -6.63
N ASN A 93 6.63 8.86 -5.93
CA ASN A 93 7.37 7.60 -5.92
C ASN A 93 7.20 6.80 -4.62
N GLU A 94 6.61 7.39 -3.57
CA GLU A 94 6.41 6.73 -2.27
C GLU A 94 4.91 6.69 -1.91
N VAL A 95 4.29 5.55 -2.16
CA VAL A 95 2.87 5.30 -1.86
C VAL A 95 2.73 4.88 -0.39
N ASP A 96 1.77 5.48 0.32
CA ASP A 96 1.37 5.06 1.66
C ASP A 96 -0.12 5.33 1.85
N VAL A 97 -0.90 4.29 1.78
CA VAL A 97 -2.36 4.38 1.80
C VAL A 97 -2.95 3.42 2.82
N ARG A 98 -3.90 3.92 3.59
CA ARG A 98 -4.75 3.13 4.48
C ARG A 98 -6.20 3.25 4.04
N THR A 99 -6.92 2.13 3.99
CA THR A 99 -8.37 2.10 3.80
C THR A 99 -9.09 1.67 5.07
N THR A 100 -10.37 1.99 5.18
CA THR A 100 -11.21 1.60 6.32
C THR A 100 -12.17 0.45 6.02
N GLY A 101 -12.16 -0.04 4.78
CA GLY A 101 -13.00 -1.14 4.32
C GLY A 101 -12.66 -1.53 2.88
N PRO A 102 -13.57 -2.23 2.20
CA PRO A 102 -13.40 -2.65 0.82
C PRO A 102 -13.06 -1.47 -0.09
N SER A 103 -12.14 -1.67 -1.01
CA SER A 103 -11.64 -0.58 -1.85
C SER A 103 -11.03 -1.08 -3.15
N THR A 104 -11.09 -0.25 -4.18
CA THR A 104 -10.37 -0.44 -5.43
C THR A 104 -9.27 0.62 -5.51
N VAL A 105 -8.04 0.17 -5.64
CA VAL A 105 -6.87 1.04 -5.85
C VAL A 105 -6.47 0.96 -7.31
N LEU A 106 -6.53 2.10 -7.98
CA LEU A 106 -6.13 2.25 -9.37
C LEU A 106 -4.80 3.01 -9.42
N SER A 107 -3.84 2.53 -10.21
CA SER A 107 -2.56 3.21 -10.36
C SER A 107 -2.05 3.18 -11.79
N ILE A 108 -1.34 4.26 -12.15
CA ILE A 108 -0.55 4.38 -13.37
C ILE A 108 0.88 4.61 -12.91
N ALA A 109 1.82 3.86 -13.45
CA ALA A 109 3.25 4.08 -13.25
C ALA A 109 3.93 4.32 -14.59
N VAL A 110 4.90 5.22 -14.61
CA VAL A 110 5.66 5.61 -15.79
C VAL A 110 7.11 5.87 -15.38
N ASP A 111 8.05 5.57 -16.26
CA ASP A 111 9.45 5.95 -16.06
C ASP A 111 9.64 7.45 -16.34
N GLU A 112 10.41 8.11 -15.49
CA GLU A 112 10.62 9.56 -15.53
C GLU A 112 11.10 10.08 -16.89
N PRO A 113 12.07 9.43 -17.61
CA PRO A 113 12.48 9.87 -18.93
C PRO A 113 11.36 9.89 -19.98
N ASP A 114 10.46 8.91 -19.93
CA ASP A 114 9.31 8.84 -20.85
C ASP A 114 8.30 9.95 -20.57
N LEU A 115 8.13 10.28 -19.29
CA LEU A 115 7.27 11.39 -18.87
C LEU A 115 7.88 12.73 -19.28
N GLN A 116 9.20 12.93 -19.07
CA GLN A 116 9.92 14.13 -19.48
C GLN A 116 9.84 14.36 -20.99
N ALA A 117 9.95 13.30 -21.79
CA ALA A 117 9.81 13.39 -23.25
C ALA A 117 8.44 13.94 -23.69
N HIS A 118 7.41 13.79 -22.85
CA HIS A 118 6.07 14.31 -23.13
C HIS A 118 5.90 15.81 -22.80
N PHE A 119 6.75 16.35 -21.94
CA PHE A 119 6.67 17.74 -21.47
C PHE A 119 7.53 18.74 -22.29
N HIS A 120 8.09 18.35 -23.43
CA HIS A 120 9.12 19.08 -24.20
C HIS A 120 9.00 20.61 -24.27
N ASP A 121 7.81 21.18 -24.10
CA ASP A 121 7.55 22.62 -24.25
C ASP A 121 7.01 23.33 -23.02
N SER A 122 6.71 22.65 -21.90
CA SER A 122 5.91 23.25 -20.82
C SER A 122 6.56 23.28 -19.44
N LEU A 123 7.50 22.42 -19.13
CA LEU A 123 8.18 22.34 -17.83
C LEU A 123 9.62 21.87 -18.01
N ASP A 124 10.54 22.42 -17.20
CA ASP A 124 11.91 21.90 -17.13
C ASP A 124 11.92 20.51 -16.48
N ALA A 125 12.84 19.64 -16.93
CA ALA A 125 13.02 18.30 -16.40
C ALA A 125 13.23 18.28 -14.88
N SER A 126 13.92 19.29 -14.34
CA SER A 126 14.13 19.47 -12.90
C SER A 126 12.82 19.73 -12.16
N ASP A 127 11.93 20.55 -12.70
CA ASP A 127 10.63 20.87 -12.10
C ASP A 127 9.73 19.65 -12.06
N ILE A 128 9.77 18.80 -13.08
CA ILE A 128 9.02 17.55 -13.13
C ILE A 128 9.53 16.59 -12.06
N ALA A 129 10.83 16.39 -11.98
CA ALA A 129 11.45 15.53 -10.97
C ALA A 129 11.13 15.99 -9.54
N ASP A 130 11.21 17.29 -9.27
CA ASP A 130 10.88 17.86 -7.97
C ASP A 130 9.40 17.68 -7.61
N ARG A 131 8.49 17.87 -8.58
CA ARG A 131 7.05 17.65 -8.37
C ARG A 131 6.75 16.18 -8.09
N LEU A 132 7.36 15.24 -8.80
CA LEU A 132 7.19 13.81 -8.60
C LEU A 132 7.79 13.33 -7.28
N ASN A 133 8.99 13.78 -6.93
CA ASN A 133 9.64 13.43 -5.67
C ASN A 133 8.98 14.07 -4.44
N SER A 134 8.13 15.08 -4.66
CA SER A 134 7.40 15.74 -3.58
C SER A 134 6.32 14.87 -2.90
N ASN A 135 5.93 13.74 -3.52
CA ASN A 135 4.95 12.79 -2.97
C ASN A 135 3.65 13.48 -2.53
N ARG A 136 2.97 14.16 -3.42
CA ARG A 136 1.83 15.05 -3.13
C ARG A 136 0.47 14.43 -3.43
N VAL A 137 -0.51 14.87 -2.66
CA VAL A 137 -1.93 14.59 -2.90
C VAL A 137 -2.60 15.85 -3.44
N ILE A 138 -3.23 15.72 -4.60
CA ILE A 138 -3.97 16.77 -5.28
C ILE A 138 -5.46 16.56 -5.01
N GLY A 139 -6.12 17.56 -4.43
CA GLY A 139 -7.56 17.56 -4.23
C GLY A 139 -8.28 18.21 -5.42
N ASN A 140 -8.46 17.47 -6.51
CA ASN A 140 -9.19 17.95 -7.69
C ASN A 140 -10.16 16.87 -8.19
N LEU A 141 -11.46 17.15 -8.05
CA LEU A 141 -12.54 16.24 -8.44
C LEU A 141 -12.46 15.88 -9.93
N ILE A 142 -12.23 16.85 -10.81
CA ILE A 142 -12.23 16.64 -12.25
C ILE A 142 -11.07 15.75 -12.67
N THR A 143 -9.87 16.05 -12.18
CA THR A 143 -8.66 15.28 -12.48
C THR A 143 -8.77 13.86 -11.93
N ALA A 144 -9.20 13.69 -10.69
CA ALA A 144 -9.39 12.37 -10.07
C ALA A 144 -10.45 11.54 -10.84
N HIS A 145 -11.54 12.17 -11.26
CA HIS A 145 -12.57 11.50 -12.05
C HIS A 145 -12.06 11.07 -13.43
N ARG A 146 -11.35 11.95 -14.13
CA ARG A 146 -10.77 11.65 -15.46
C ARG A 146 -9.79 10.49 -15.39
N LEU A 147 -8.83 10.52 -14.46
CA LEU A 147 -7.86 9.46 -14.27
C LEU A 147 -8.54 8.13 -13.94
N ARG A 148 -9.50 8.15 -13.01
CA ARG A 148 -10.26 6.95 -12.64
C ARG A 148 -11.01 6.35 -13.81
N ALA A 149 -11.76 7.18 -14.55
CA ALA A 149 -12.51 6.74 -15.72
C ALA A 149 -11.60 6.15 -16.79
N ALA A 150 -10.47 6.79 -17.07
CA ALA A 150 -9.50 6.33 -18.07
C ALA A 150 -8.84 5.00 -17.67
N VAL A 151 -8.41 4.87 -16.42
CA VAL A 151 -7.81 3.62 -15.91
C VAL A 151 -8.85 2.48 -15.94
N ARG A 152 -10.07 2.74 -15.47
CA ARG A 152 -11.14 1.75 -15.51
C ARG A 152 -11.44 1.28 -16.95
N TRP A 153 -11.54 2.23 -17.88
CA TRP A 153 -11.79 1.92 -19.28
C TRP A 153 -10.70 1.01 -19.86
N VAL A 154 -9.43 1.33 -19.62
CA VAL A 154 -8.31 0.49 -20.07
C VAL A 154 -8.32 -0.88 -19.39
N CYS A 155 -8.59 -0.92 -18.08
CA CYS A 155 -8.68 -2.19 -17.35
C CYS A 155 -9.88 -3.06 -17.76
N ALA A 156 -10.96 -2.47 -18.24
CA ALA A 156 -12.15 -3.20 -18.71
C ALA A 156 -12.01 -3.77 -20.13
N ALA A 157 -11.07 -3.29 -20.92
CA ALA A 157 -10.87 -3.75 -22.28
C ALA A 157 -10.34 -5.20 -22.32
N GLU A 158 -11.17 -6.15 -22.74
CA GLU A 158 -10.83 -7.58 -22.82
C GLU A 158 -9.82 -7.90 -23.94
N ALA A 159 -9.84 -7.15 -25.02
CA ALA A 159 -8.99 -7.32 -26.20
C ALA A 159 -7.61 -6.64 -26.09
N GLY A 160 -7.27 -6.10 -24.91
CA GLY A 160 -6.10 -5.26 -24.70
C GLY A 160 -6.41 -3.77 -24.84
N ALA A 161 -5.54 -2.93 -24.29
CA ALA A 161 -5.71 -1.48 -24.38
C ALA A 161 -5.58 -1.02 -25.84
N PRO A 162 -6.46 -0.13 -26.34
CA PRO A 162 -6.32 0.42 -27.68
C PRO A 162 -4.99 1.19 -27.80
N PRO A 163 -4.36 1.25 -28.98
CA PRO A 163 -3.07 1.91 -29.17
C PRO A 163 -3.01 3.37 -28.70
N THR A 164 -4.14 4.05 -28.72
CA THR A 164 -4.29 5.45 -28.28
C THR A 164 -4.38 5.61 -26.77
N ALA A 165 -4.63 4.54 -26.01
CA ALA A 165 -4.84 4.60 -24.57
C ALA A 165 -3.61 5.11 -23.82
N SER A 166 -2.41 4.66 -24.22
CA SER A 166 -1.15 5.07 -23.61
C SER A 166 -0.93 6.58 -23.71
N GLY A 167 -1.14 7.16 -24.88
CA GLY A 167 -1.01 8.60 -25.10
C GLY A 167 -2.03 9.41 -24.30
N THR A 168 -3.28 8.96 -24.26
CA THR A 168 -4.34 9.62 -23.47
C THR A 168 -4.02 9.59 -21.97
N LEU A 169 -3.60 8.44 -21.44
CA LEU A 169 -3.25 8.31 -20.03
C LEU A 169 -2.00 9.11 -19.67
N LEU A 170 -1.00 9.14 -20.55
CA LEU A 170 0.19 9.94 -20.36
C LEU A 170 -0.11 11.44 -20.33
N ALA A 171 -0.97 11.92 -21.24
CA ALA A 171 -1.44 13.31 -21.24
C ALA A 171 -2.22 13.66 -19.96
N LEU A 172 -3.11 12.78 -19.50
CA LEU A 172 -3.84 12.97 -18.24
C LEU A 172 -2.92 12.97 -17.02
N LEU A 173 -1.89 12.14 -17.03
CA LEU A 173 -0.89 12.13 -15.97
C LEU A 173 -0.06 13.42 -15.98
N ALA A 174 0.35 13.88 -17.15
CA ALA A 174 1.04 15.15 -17.35
C ALA A 174 0.21 16.33 -16.83
N ASP A 175 -1.05 16.43 -17.24
CA ASP A 175 -1.98 17.45 -16.72
C ASP A 175 -2.10 17.40 -15.20
N THR A 176 -2.10 16.21 -14.63
CA THR A 176 -2.17 16.02 -13.17
C THR A 176 -0.94 16.59 -12.49
N ILE A 177 0.24 16.33 -13.03
CA ILE A 177 1.53 16.78 -12.48
C ILE A 177 1.67 18.30 -12.57
N VAL A 178 1.22 18.90 -13.66
CA VAL A 178 1.18 20.37 -13.83
C VAL A 178 0.35 21.04 -12.75
N GLN A 179 -0.76 20.39 -12.32
CA GLN A 179 -1.65 20.90 -11.28
C GLN A 179 -1.09 20.73 -9.84
N ILE A 180 0.08 20.11 -9.68
CA ILE A 180 0.79 20.07 -8.39
C ILE A 180 1.29 21.47 -8.10
N ASP A 181 0.49 22.25 -7.36
CA ASP A 181 0.80 23.61 -6.95
C ASP A 181 1.53 23.62 -5.60
N ASP A 182 2.40 24.62 -5.40
CA ASP A 182 3.15 24.81 -4.13
C ASP A 182 2.25 25.02 -2.92
N HIS A 183 1.02 25.51 -3.13
CA HIS A 183 0.03 25.71 -2.06
C HIS A 183 -0.57 24.41 -1.49
N SER A 184 -0.44 23.26 -2.18
CA SER A 184 -0.88 21.95 -1.67
C SER A 184 0.01 21.40 -0.55
N VAL A 185 1.19 21.98 -0.35
CA VAL A 185 2.24 21.56 0.62
C VAL A 185 1.96 21.95 2.05
N ALA A 186 1.11 22.93 2.30
CA ALA A 186 0.97 23.61 3.60
C ALA A 186 0.26 22.81 4.70
N ARG A 187 -0.11 21.53 4.47
CA ARG A 187 -0.73 20.71 5.51
C ARG A 187 0.29 19.80 6.17
N SER A 188 1.00 20.47 7.10
CA SER A 188 1.31 19.92 8.39
C SER A 188 2.66 19.24 8.57
N HIS A 189 3.64 20.00 9.00
CA HIS A 189 4.81 19.50 9.74
C HIS A 189 4.41 18.51 10.86
N CYS A 190 3.25 18.69 11.50
CA CYS A 190 2.76 17.81 12.55
C CYS A 190 2.33 16.43 12.02
N LEU A 191 1.63 16.36 10.88
CA LEU A 191 1.26 15.08 10.25
C LEU A 191 2.50 14.36 9.71
N ASN A 192 3.43 15.09 9.10
CA ASN A 192 4.68 14.51 8.64
C ASN A 192 5.49 13.91 9.80
N ARG A 193 5.59 14.63 10.94
CA ARG A 193 6.28 14.10 12.13
C ARG A 193 5.61 12.83 12.69
N ARG A 194 4.27 12.79 12.76
CA ARG A 194 3.53 11.59 13.18
C ARG A 194 3.76 10.44 12.21
N TYR A 195 3.67 10.71 10.94
CA TYR A 195 3.92 9.73 9.88
C TYR A 195 5.34 9.16 9.97
N GLN A 196 6.36 10.01 10.07
CA GLN A 196 7.75 9.57 10.20
C GLN A 196 7.97 8.72 11.45
N ALA A 197 7.36 9.09 12.58
CA ALA A 197 7.45 8.29 13.80
C ALA A 197 6.83 6.89 13.61
N VAL A 198 5.67 6.80 12.96
CA VAL A 198 5.04 5.51 12.63
C VAL A 198 5.95 4.69 11.72
N ARG A 199 6.51 5.28 10.66
CA ARG A 199 7.43 4.59 9.74
C ARG A 199 8.68 4.08 10.44
N THR A 200 9.26 4.88 11.34
CA THR A 200 10.42 4.45 12.16
C THR A 200 10.06 3.26 13.05
N CYS A 201 8.88 3.31 13.70
CA CYS A 201 8.42 2.19 14.51
C CYS A 201 8.11 0.95 13.67
N GLU A 202 7.52 1.09 12.49
CA GLU A 202 7.28 -0.04 11.59
C GLU A 202 8.59 -0.71 11.14
N ALA A 203 9.60 0.09 10.80
CA ALA A 203 10.92 -0.43 10.46
C ALA A 203 11.52 -1.21 11.64
N TYR A 204 11.51 -0.62 12.85
CA TYR A 204 11.97 -1.25 14.07
C TYR A 204 11.21 -2.56 14.38
N MET A 205 9.87 -2.55 14.27
CA MET A 205 9.05 -3.75 14.48
C MET A 205 9.40 -4.89 13.52
N ARG A 206 9.72 -4.57 12.25
CA ARG A 206 10.06 -5.57 11.24
C ARG A 206 11.48 -6.12 11.44
N GLU A 207 12.40 -5.28 11.87
CA GLU A 207 13.80 -5.67 12.14
C GLU A 207 13.91 -6.58 13.37
N HIS A 208 13.05 -6.36 14.39
CA HIS A 208 13.06 -7.09 15.67
C HIS A 208 11.80 -7.91 15.89
N ILE A 209 11.14 -8.38 14.80
CA ILE A 209 9.78 -8.93 14.86
C ILE A 209 9.65 -10.19 15.71
N ASP A 210 10.70 -10.97 15.82
CA ASP A 210 10.87 -12.19 16.64
C ASP A 210 11.24 -11.90 18.10
N GLU A 211 11.65 -10.66 18.42
CA GLU A 211 12.05 -10.26 19.75
C GLU A 211 10.88 -9.73 20.59
N THR A 212 11.07 -9.60 21.91
CA THR A 212 10.09 -8.95 22.77
C THR A 212 10.17 -7.44 22.60
N ILE A 213 9.20 -6.86 21.90
CA ILE A 213 9.07 -5.41 21.70
C ILE A 213 8.04 -4.84 22.65
N THR A 214 8.39 -3.77 23.36
CA THR A 214 7.50 -3.02 24.24
C THR A 214 7.16 -1.64 23.64
N LEU A 215 6.11 -1.01 24.17
CA LEU A 215 5.78 0.37 23.80
C LEU A 215 6.91 1.37 24.13
N VAL A 216 7.71 1.05 25.15
CA VAL A 216 8.86 1.88 25.54
C VAL A 216 9.96 1.81 24.49
N ASP A 217 10.22 0.62 23.94
CA ASP A 217 11.23 0.43 22.90
C ASP A 217 10.84 1.21 21.63
N LEU A 218 9.58 1.12 21.25
CA LEU A 218 9.05 1.89 20.12
C LEU A 218 9.13 3.41 20.36
N SER A 219 8.80 3.86 21.57
CA SER A 219 8.90 5.28 21.96
C SER A 219 10.33 5.78 21.87
N ARG A 220 11.28 4.95 22.28
CA ARG A 220 12.73 5.26 22.20
C ARG A 220 13.20 5.29 20.74
N ALA A 221 12.79 4.32 19.93
CA ALA A 221 13.18 4.23 18.53
C ALA A 221 12.75 5.46 17.72
N CYS A 222 11.55 6.00 17.95
CA CYS A 222 11.04 7.16 17.19
C CYS A 222 11.20 8.52 17.91
N GLY A 223 11.74 8.55 19.14
CA GLY A 223 11.92 9.78 19.92
C GLY A 223 10.60 10.46 20.34
N MET A 224 9.50 9.70 20.44
CA MET A 224 8.19 10.20 20.87
C MET A 224 7.78 9.62 22.21
N ARG A 225 7.04 10.39 23.02
CA ARG A 225 6.40 9.87 24.24
C ARG A 225 5.33 8.84 23.88
N SER A 226 5.18 7.77 24.67
CA SER A 226 4.27 6.66 24.41
C SER A 226 2.84 7.09 24.06
N ARG A 227 2.25 8.05 24.80
CA ARG A 227 0.92 8.57 24.51
C ARG A 227 0.83 9.25 23.14
N SER A 228 1.84 10.04 22.77
CA SER A 228 1.90 10.70 21.45
C SER A 228 2.09 9.69 20.33
N LEU A 229 2.83 8.62 20.59
CA LEU A 229 3.03 7.52 19.64
C LEU A 229 1.74 6.74 19.40
N ILE A 230 0.97 6.42 20.46
CA ILE A 230 -0.35 5.78 20.32
C ILE A 230 -1.25 6.65 19.42
N ASN A 231 -1.37 7.94 19.73
CA ASN A 231 -2.18 8.86 18.92
C ASN A 231 -1.67 8.99 17.46
N ALA A 232 -0.36 8.87 17.23
CA ALA A 232 0.20 8.88 15.90
C ALA A 232 -0.19 7.61 15.11
N PHE A 233 -0.09 6.44 15.72
CA PHE A 233 -0.51 5.17 15.12
C PHE A 233 -2.01 5.15 14.82
N GLU A 234 -2.86 5.59 15.74
CA GLU A 234 -4.31 5.70 15.54
C GLU A 234 -4.64 6.63 14.35
N ALA A 235 -3.95 7.78 14.26
CA ALA A 235 -4.18 8.72 13.17
C ALA A 235 -3.72 8.19 11.81
N VAL A 236 -2.56 7.53 11.74
CA VAL A 236 -1.95 7.07 10.49
C VAL A 236 -2.47 5.70 10.11
N VAL A 237 -2.42 4.72 11.02
CA VAL A 237 -2.73 3.31 10.78
C VAL A 237 -4.11 2.91 11.28
N GLY A 238 -4.66 3.61 12.30
CA GLY A 238 -5.95 3.33 12.95
C GLY A 238 -5.93 2.17 13.92
N LEU A 239 -4.79 1.82 14.40
CA LEU A 239 -4.56 0.78 15.39
C LEU A 239 -3.61 1.31 16.46
N SER A 240 -3.59 0.67 17.64
CA SER A 240 -2.49 0.90 18.58
C SER A 240 -1.18 0.29 18.03
N PRO A 241 0.00 0.79 18.47
CA PRO A 241 1.29 0.22 18.07
C PRO A 241 1.39 -1.29 18.34
N MET A 242 0.89 -1.73 19.48
CA MET A 242 0.98 -3.14 19.89
C MET A 242 -0.01 -4.03 19.12
N ASP A 243 -1.21 -3.54 18.77
CA ASP A 243 -2.13 -4.25 17.90
C ASP A 243 -1.59 -4.37 16.48
N TYR A 244 -0.89 -3.33 16.00
CA TYR A 244 -0.24 -3.37 14.71
C TYR A 244 0.90 -4.40 14.69
N LEU A 245 1.77 -4.42 15.71
CA LEU A 245 2.81 -5.44 15.88
C LEU A 245 2.23 -6.85 15.91
N LYS A 246 1.15 -7.06 16.69
CA LYS A 246 0.46 -8.35 16.73
C LYS A 246 0.01 -8.80 15.33
N ARG A 247 -0.57 -7.89 14.53
CA ARG A 247 -1.00 -8.20 13.16
C ARG A 247 0.16 -8.48 12.22
N LEU A 248 1.29 -7.75 12.35
CA LEU A 248 2.51 -8.05 11.60
C LEU A 248 3.00 -9.48 11.87
N ARG A 249 3.05 -9.89 13.15
CA ARG A 249 3.44 -11.23 13.56
C ARG A 249 2.48 -12.31 13.05
N LEU A 250 1.17 -12.10 13.17
CA LEU A 250 0.16 -13.02 12.63
C LEU A 250 0.32 -13.19 11.11
N SER A 251 0.57 -12.11 10.37
CA SER A 251 0.81 -12.16 8.93
C SER A 251 2.10 -12.90 8.58
N ALA A 252 3.16 -12.72 9.36
CA ALA A 252 4.42 -13.45 9.20
C ALA A 252 4.23 -14.96 9.44
N VAL A 253 3.55 -15.35 10.52
CA VAL A 253 3.20 -16.76 10.77
C VAL A 253 2.38 -17.32 9.61
N ARG A 254 1.36 -16.61 9.13
CA ARG A 254 0.56 -17.05 7.99
C ARG A 254 1.42 -17.28 6.74
N SER A 255 2.27 -16.33 6.41
CA SER A 255 3.18 -16.43 5.27
C SER A 255 4.10 -17.65 5.38
N MET A 256 4.58 -17.95 6.57
CA MET A 256 5.44 -19.08 6.83
C MET A 256 4.67 -20.42 6.72
N LEU A 257 3.47 -20.52 7.30
CA LEU A 257 2.62 -21.71 7.21
C LEU A 257 2.21 -22.03 5.77
N LEU A 258 1.93 -21.01 4.94
CA LEU A 258 1.59 -21.20 3.52
C LEU A 258 2.76 -21.77 2.69
N ARG A 259 4.00 -21.55 3.11
CA ARG A 259 5.23 -22.04 2.42
C ARG A 259 5.78 -23.33 3.02
N ALA A 260 5.35 -23.67 4.23
CA ALA A 260 5.89 -24.79 4.99
C ALA A 260 5.41 -26.15 4.45
N ASP A 261 6.22 -27.19 4.65
CA ASP A 261 5.80 -28.58 4.43
C ASP A 261 4.98 -29.07 5.65
N PRO A 262 3.69 -29.45 5.46
CA PRO A 262 2.84 -29.94 6.54
C PRO A 262 3.38 -31.19 7.26
N ARG A 263 4.25 -31.98 6.61
CA ARG A 263 4.80 -33.21 7.17
C ARG A 263 5.92 -32.97 8.17
N SER A 264 6.63 -31.84 8.05
CA SER A 264 7.79 -31.52 8.87
C SER A 264 7.61 -30.30 9.78
N THR A 265 6.54 -29.52 9.57
CA THR A 265 6.32 -28.26 10.29
C THR A 265 5.21 -28.40 11.31
N ARG A 266 5.46 -27.90 12.53
CA ARG A 266 4.44 -27.79 13.58
C ARG A 266 4.04 -26.33 13.75
N VAL A 267 2.73 -26.08 13.82
CA VAL A 267 2.17 -24.73 14.03
C VAL A 267 2.74 -24.06 15.27
N ILE A 268 2.96 -24.83 16.36
CA ILE A 268 3.50 -24.31 17.62
C ILE A 268 4.91 -23.77 17.46
N ASP A 269 5.76 -24.45 16.69
CA ASP A 269 7.16 -24.04 16.50
C ASP A 269 7.19 -22.71 15.73
N VAL A 270 6.43 -22.62 14.64
CA VAL A 270 6.29 -21.38 13.86
C VAL A 270 5.72 -20.24 14.72
N ALA A 271 4.65 -20.49 15.47
CA ALA A 271 4.05 -19.44 16.29
C ALA A 271 5.00 -18.93 17.39
N THR A 272 5.77 -19.84 18.01
CA THR A 272 6.73 -19.49 19.06
C THR A 272 7.89 -18.66 18.50
N GLU A 273 8.39 -18.98 17.31
CA GLU A 273 9.44 -18.23 16.61
C GLU A 273 9.03 -16.76 16.40
N TRP A 274 7.74 -16.50 16.18
CA TRP A 274 7.20 -15.16 16.00
C TRP A 274 6.63 -14.53 17.28
N GLY A 275 7.04 -15.03 18.47
CA GLY A 275 6.74 -14.43 19.76
C GLY A 275 5.36 -14.72 20.31
N PHE A 276 4.68 -15.80 19.85
CA PHE A 276 3.42 -16.26 20.44
C PHE A 276 3.66 -17.41 21.41
N TRP A 277 3.61 -17.14 22.71
CA TRP A 277 3.84 -18.11 23.77
C TRP A 277 2.58 -18.81 24.26
N HIS A 278 1.41 -18.19 24.08
CA HIS A 278 0.11 -18.70 24.53
C HIS A 278 -0.71 -19.20 23.34
N MET A 279 -0.60 -20.51 23.05
CA MET A 279 -1.19 -21.12 21.85
C MET A 279 -2.70 -20.96 21.76
N GLY A 280 -3.42 -20.96 22.88
CA GLY A 280 -4.88 -20.74 22.89
C GLY A 280 -5.26 -19.33 22.40
N HIS A 281 -4.58 -18.31 22.90
CA HIS A 281 -4.77 -16.92 22.46
C HIS A 281 -4.32 -16.72 21.01
N PHE A 282 -3.18 -17.30 20.65
CA PHE A 282 -2.68 -17.26 19.27
C PHE A 282 -3.69 -17.87 18.28
N ALA A 283 -4.18 -19.09 18.55
CA ALA A 283 -5.12 -19.76 17.66
C ALA A 283 -6.46 -19.00 17.54
N HIS A 284 -6.91 -18.38 18.63
CA HIS A 284 -8.08 -17.51 18.61
C HIS A 284 -7.83 -16.26 17.77
N ASP A 285 -6.76 -15.50 18.04
CA ASP A 285 -6.41 -14.28 17.32
C ASP A 285 -6.18 -14.55 15.82
N TYR A 286 -5.52 -15.66 15.49
CA TYR A 286 -5.29 -16.09 14.12
C TYR A 286 -6.63 -16.37 13.39
N ARG A 287 -7.53 -17.14 14.03
CA ARG A 287 -8.84 -17.44 13.44
C ARG A 287 -9.70 -16.19 13.26
N VAL A 288 -9.69 -15.30 14.25
CA VAL A 288 -10.38 -14.01 14.13
C VAL A 288 -9.79 -13.20 12.96
N MET A 289 -8.46 -13.16 12.85
CA MET A 289 -7.80 -12.34 11.83
C MET A 289 -7.98 -12.87 10.41
N PHE A 290 -7.90 -14.19 10.20
CA PHE A 290 -7.86 -14.78 8.86
C PHE A 290 -9.09 -15.63 8.50
N GLY A 291 -10.02 -15.85 9.42
CA GLY A 291 -11.21 -16.66 9.18
C GLY A 291 -10.98 -18.17 9.17
N GLU A 292 -9.76 -18.63 9.44
CA GLU A 292 -9.36 -20.04 9.43
C GLU A 292 -8.38 -20.37 10.56
N ALA A 293 -8.28 -21.63 10.95
CA ALA A 293 -7.30 -22.05 11.95
C ALA A 293 -5.88 -22.11 11.35
N PRO A 294 -4.79 -21.91 12.15
CA PRO A 294 -3.42 -22.03 11.67
C PRO A 294 -3.12 -23.38 11.02
N SER A 295 -3.69 -24.46 11.55
CA SER A 295 -3.55 -25.81 11.00
C SER A 295 -4.23 -25.98 9.64
N GLN A 296 -5.33 -25.27 9.40
CA GLN A 296 -5.99 -25.26 8.10
C GLN A 296 -5.13 -24.53 7.06
N THR A 297 -4.52 -23.40 7.43
CA THR A 297 -3.56 -22.71 6.55
C THR A 297 -2.38 -23.62 6.18
N LEU A 298 -1.81 -24.35 7.16
CA LEU A 298 -0.70 -25.26 6.91
C LEU A 298 -1.08 -26.40 5.95
N LEU A 299 -2.33 -26.85 5.99
CA LEU A 299 -2.83 -27.97 5.15
C LEU A 299 -3.44 -27.50 3.82
N SER A 300 -3.50 -26.22 3.52
CA SER A 300 -4.21 -25.65 2.36
C SER A 300 -3.49 -25.79 1.01
N ARG A 301 -2.52 -26.68 0.90
CA ARG A 301 -1.84 -27.04 -0.36
C ARG A 301 -2.50 -28.20 -1.06
#